data_a45340f1f21f6b2f22f0c92b47cc281e
#
_entry.id   a45340f1f21f6b2f22f0c92b47cc281e
#
_cell.length_a   1.000
_cell.length_b   1.000
_cell.length_c   1.000
_cell.angle_alpha   90.00
_cell.angle_beta   90.00
_cell.angle_gamma   90.00
#
_symmetry.space_group_name_H-M   'P 1'
#
loop_
_entity.id
_entity.type
_entity.pdbx_description
1 polymer ?
#
loop_
_entity_poly.entity_id
_entity_poly.type
_entity_poly.pdbx_seq_one_letter_code
_entity_poly.pdbx_strand_id
1 'polypeptide(L)'
;ITRTILGVILLMAGAATASAATTYAASFDAKASKELLEMPLADLFEKGDVYFKRIPMAADSAMTYYYAATYRYLVNGERSAPGCHLLAARALDNMSVISLTVFSDYGEAYSYLIQAREIAEENGMAGIEAFTVADLSVLLGTYAAFRLDDADAMAEANRSFLESITLGGAAHNWIVALYGVFNVISFNFPDNSGIMLEGIREYRKLRDVRDPDGTKAYVDTLSLGVEAYLRGDYTAARDFFSKAEVMTAGAPPFDREGIFHNEARLMTARTDMMLGHREAFEKALLDHYRLTSATPGSVERLNAAKNLHRFYTENGDRSKAEQYLLDFYRIRDSLYSTTGMLTMSDFRLKAELNGINRQVASMNHEKERNRTTAILIAAALLLVICCLVWAIVYYRKKQRLLLSLYEKNRQLLSGQKRPVATEDTGASDSAEADDGNGAERPDPNPVLVSKIREVLLESDEVFDPDFQMSRLCDLVSSNYTYVSHAINKELGKNFKTLVTERRIREACRLLDDEKTGNALTMEGIGRQSGFKSRVTFTRVFKAVVGITPSEYRDAAIKYSRKKSAEENQSIN
;
A
#
# COMPACT_ATOMS: atom_id res chain seq x y z
N ILE A 1 12.91 31.28 -2.09
CA ILE A 1 11.72 31.15 -1.26
C ILE A 1 10.99 32.47 -1.19
N THR A 2 11.64 33.54 -0.75
CA THR A 2 11.06 34.90 -0.70
C THR A 2 10.63 35.46 -2.06
N ARG A 3 11.15 34.94 -3.17
CA ARG A 3 10.88 35.43 -4.54
C ARG A 3 9.74 34.73 -5.26
N THR A 4 9.39 33.51 -4.91
CA THR A 4 8.23 32.81 -5.49
C THR A 4 6.94 33.45 -4.98
N ILE A 5 6.92 33.80 -3.71
CA ILE A 5 5.83 34.59 -3.09
C ILE A 5 5.86 36.05 -3.57
N LEU A 6 7.05 36.60 -3.85
CA LEU A 6 7.23 37.89 -4.48
C LEU A 6 6.62 37.95 -5.90
N GLY A 7 6.67 36.84 -6.62
CA GLY A 7 6.07 36.74 -7.94
C GLY A 7 4.56 36.87 -7.94
N VAL A 8 3.91 36.28 -6.95
CA VAL A 8 2.46 36.41 -6.74
C VAL A 8 2.09 37.85 -6.33
N ILE A 9 2.98 38.53 -5.67
CA ILE A 9 2.86 39.91 -5.24
C ILE A 9 3.07 40.90 -6.42
N LEU A 10 3.97 40.57 -7.34
CA LEU A 10 4.17 41.31 -8.61
C LEU A 10 3.00 41.21 -9.60
N LEU A 11 2.04 40.31 -9.34
CA LEU A 11 0.73 40.26 -10.03
C LEU A 11 0.03 41.63 -10.04
N MET A 12 0.49 42.46 -9.19
CA MET A 12 -0.12 43.75 -8.96
C MET A 12 0.55 44.92 -9.69
N ALA A 13 1.73 44.77 -10.26
CA ALA A 13 2.55 45.92 -10.70
C ALA A 13 2.81 46.04 -12.22
N GLY A 14 2.32 45.16 -13.05
CA GLY A 14 2.84 45.18 -14.43
C GLY A 14 1.89 44.86 -15.56
N ALA A 15 1.16 45.83 -16.03
CA ALA A 15 0.54 45.79 -17.35
C ALA A 15 1.53 46.28 -18.41
N ALA A 16 2.27 45.37 -19.02
CA ALA A 16 2.88 45.67 -20.34
C ALA A 16 3.22 44.38 -21.07
N THR A 17 2.64 44.24 -22.23
CA THR A 17 2.99 43.37 -23.37
C THR A 17 2.32 41.99 -23.44
N ALA A 18 1.04 42.02 -23.76
CA ALA A 18 0.25 40.82 -24.10
C ALA A 18 0.52 40.21 -25.48
N SER A 19 1.47 40.76 -26.25
CA SER A 19 1.79 40.28 -27.61
C SER A 19 2.82 39.15 -27.64
N ALA A 20 3.48 38.86 -26.53
CA ALA A 20 4.61 37.93 -26.49
C ALA A 20 4.23 36.48 -26.21
N ALA A 21 3.21 36.21 -25.41
CA ALA A 21 2.92 34.88 -24.91
C ALA A 21 2.40 33.89 -25.98
N THR A 22 1.56 34.35 -26.90
CA THR A 22 1.06 33.54 -28.03
C THR A 22 2.13 33.25 -29.07
N THR A 23 3.16 34.08 -29.12
CA THR A 23 4.29 33.94 -30.06
C THR A 23 5.35 32.97 -29.49
N TYR A 24 5.43 32.79 -28.19
CA TYR A 24 6.50 32.04 -27.53
C TYR A 24 6.39 30.51 -27.71
N ALA A 25 5.20 29.96 -27.61
CA ALA A 25 4.97 28.54 -27.87
C ALA A 25 5.15 28.17 -29.35
N ALA A 26 4.97 29.16 -30.26
CA ALA A 26 5.11 28.97 -31.69
C ALA A 26 6.53 29.30 -32.21
N SER A 27 7.35 30.05 -31.46
CA SER A 27 8.66 30.56 -31.88
C SER A 27 9.86 29.93 -31.17
N PHE A 28 9.65 28.82 -30.46
CA PHE A 28 10.78 28.01 -30.00
C PHE A 28 11.49 27.46 -31.24
N ASP A 29 12.52 28.16 -31.67
CA ASP A 29 13.30 27.81 -32.85
C ASP A 29 13.87 26.41 -32.67
N ALA A 30 13.43 25.45 -33.48
CA ALA A 30 13.80 24.04 -33.41
C ALA A 30 15.33 23.79 -33.40
N LYS A 31 16.11 24.77 -33.89
CA LYS A 31 17.56 24.69 -33.94
C LYS A 31 18.23 25.12 -32.63
N ALA A 32 17.76 26.20 -32.03
CA ALA A 32 18.16 26.62 -30.66
C ALA A 32 17.71 25.59 -29.61
N SER A 33 16.56 24.96 -29.85
CA SER A 33 16.02 23.88 -29.00
C SER A 33 16.92 22.66 -28.95
N LYS A 34 17.58 22.29 -30.03
CA LYS A 34 18.39 21.07 -30.08
C LYS A 34 19.65 21.16 -29.22
N GLU A 35 20.35 22.28 -29.25
CA GLU A 35 21.53 22.52 -28.41
C GLU A 35 21.15 22.59 -26.91
N LEU A 36 20.03 23.23 -26.58
CA LEU A 36 19.52 23.31 -25.22
C LEU A 36 19.10 21.91 -24.69
N LEU A 37 18.46 21.10 -25.54
CA LEU A 37 18.01 19.78 -25.18
C LEU A 37 19.16 18.74 -25.03
N GLU A 38 20.38 19.07 -25.45
CA GLU A 38 21.58 18.28 -25.16
C GLU A 38 22.12 18.52 -23.76
N MET A 39 21.76 19.65 -23.12
CA MET A 39 22.18 19.97 -21.75
C MET A 39 21.43 19.13 -20.71
N PRO A 40 22.09 18.68 -19.60
CA PRO A 40 21.40 18.05 -18.48
C PRO A 40 20.30 18.92 -17.90
N LEU A 41 19.22 18.30 -17.40
CA LEU A 41 18.08 19.00 -16.80
C LEU A 41 18.52 19.93 -15.66
N ALA A 42 19.46 19.51 -14.83
CA ALA A 42 19.97 20.31 -13.73
C ALA A 42 20.65 21.61 -14.21
N ASP A 43 21.45 21.54 -15.26
CA ASP A 43 22.16 22.70 -15.82
C ASP A 43 21.17 23.67 -16.46
N LEU A 44 20.14 23.14 -17.13
CA LEU A 44 19.05 23.96 -17.69
C LEU A 44 18.30 24.71 -16.59
N PHE A 45 17.94 24.01 -15.51
CA PHE A 45 17.27 24.63 -14.38
C PHE A 45 18.15 25.71 -13.72
N GLU A 46 19.43 25.43 -13.49
CA GLU A 46 20.35 26.40 -12.86
C GLU A 46 20.51 27.66 -13.71
N LYS A 47 20.65 27.52 -15.03
CA LYS A 47 20.68 28.67 -15.94
C LYS A 47 19.37 29.44 -15.91
N GLY A 48 18.22 28.77 -15.93
CA GLY A 48 16.92 29.42 -15.79
C GLY A 48 16.84 30.24 -14.51
N ASP A 49 17.29 29.65 -13.38
CA ASP A 49 17.27 30.27 -12.05
C ASP A 49 18.21 31.50 -11.97
N VAL A 50 19.34 31.51 -12.69
CA VAL A 50 20.21 32.67 -12.81
C VAL A 50 19.49 33.85 -13.48
N TYR A 51 18.75 33.61 -14.54
CA TYR A 51 18.00 34.66 -15.25
C TYR A 51 16.75 35.10 -14.48
N PHE A 52 16.05 34.16 -13.81
CA PHE A 52 14.90 34.42 -12.97
C PHE A 52 15.22 35.34 -11.78
N LYS A 53 16.42 35.19 -11.19
CA LYS A 53 16.86 35.96 -10.01
C LYS A 53 17.44 37.33 -10.37
N ARG A 54 17.59 37.68 -11.63
CA ARG A 54 18.08 39.03 -12.03
C ARG A 54 17.07 40.12 -11.63
N ILE A 55 17.58 41.31 -11.45
CA ILE A 55 16.77 42.50 -11.19
C ILE A 55 17.19 43.59 -12.21
N PRO A 56 16.34 43.93 -13.18
CA PRO A 56 15.05 43.32 -13.50
C PRO A 56 15.21 41.87 -13.97
N MET A 57 14.15 41.05 -13.79
CA MET A 57 14.12 39.68 -14.23
C MET A 57 14.29 39.58 -15.74
N ALA A 58 15.14 38.65 -16.19
CA ALA A 58 15.26 38.34 -17.61
C ALA A 58 14.31 37.20 -18.00
N ALA A 59 13.01 37.54 -18.04
CA ALA A 59 11.91 36.57 -18.14
C ALA A 59 12.02 35.65 -19.38
N ASP A 60 12.26 36.20 -20.56
CA ASP A 60 12.37 35.42 -21.80
C ASP A 60 13.48 34.36 -21.72
N SER A 61 14.64 34.76 -21.19
CA SER A 61 15.75 33.81 -21.02
C SER A 61 15.45 32.76 -19.97
N ALA A 62 14.85 33.16 -18.85
CA ALA A 62 14.45 32.21 -17.79
C ALA A 62 13.44 31.20 -18.32
N MET A 63 12.38 31.65 -19.00
CA MET A 63 11.36 30.78 -19.62
C MET A 63 11.98 29.79 -20.61
N THR A 64 12.90 30.24 -21.47
CA THR A 64 13.56 29.37 -22.45
C THR A 64 14.25 28.17 -21.76
N TYR A 65 15.01 28.42 -20.72
CA TYR A 65 15.72 27.36 -19.99
C TYR A 65 14.79 26.48 -19.18
N TYR A 66 13.80 27.05 -18.48
CA TYR A 66 12.82 26.27 -17.74
C TYR A 66 11.96 25.41 -18.66
N TYR A 67 11.56 25.94 -19.82
CA TYR A 67 10.82 25.16 -20.81
C TYR A 67 11.65 23.97 -21.32
N ALA A 68 12.93 24.15 -21.63
CA ALA A 68 13.81 23.07 -22.03
C ALA A 68 13.96 22.01 -20.92
N ALA A 69 14.09 22.44 -19.67
CA ALA A 69 14.17 21.54 -18.50
C ALA A 69 12.90 20.70 -18.33
N THR A 70 11.73 21.34 -18.39
CA THR A 70 10.43 20.65 -18.28
C THR A 70 10.17 19.73 -19.46
N TYR A 71 10.57 20.13 -20.69
CA TYR A 71 10.46 19.30 -21.87
C TYR A 71 11.28 18.00 -21.73
N ARG A 72 12.52 18.07 -21.25
CA ARG A 72 13.35 16.88 -20.98
C ARG A 72 12.69 15.95 -19.97
N TYR A 73 12.10 16.50 -18.93
CA TYR A 73 11.42 15.72 -17.91
C TYR A 73 10.13 15.07 -18.43
N LEU A 74 9.25 15.85 -19.07
CA LEU A 74 7.91 15.42 -19.46
C LEU A 74 7.89 14.58 -20.74
N VAL A 75 8.68 14.99 -21.73
CA VAL A 75 8.66 14.40 -23.08
C VAL A 75 9.77 13.38 -23.27
N ASN A 76 11.00 13.71 -22.92
CA ASN A 76 12.14 12.79 -23.07
C ASN A 76 12.23 11.76 -21.93
N GLY A 77 11.40 11.89 -20.88
CA GLY A 77 11.32 10.92 -19.80
C GLY A 77 12.56 10.88 -18.89
N GLU A 78 13.32 11.97 -18.78
CA GLU A 78 14.50 12.06 -17.90
C GLU A 78 14.07 12.15 -16.44
N ARG A 79 13.60 10.98 -15.89
CA ARG A 79 13.05 10.87 -14.53
C ARG A 79 13.95 10.13 -13.55
N SER A 80 15.05 9.55 -14.03
CA SER A 80 15.93 8.71 -13.23
C SER A 80 17.10 9.46 -12.57
N ALA A 81 17.36 10.71 -12.98
CA ALA A 81 18.42 11.50 -12.37
C ALA A 81 18.02 11.97 -10.96
N PRO A 82 18.95 11.99 -9.99
CA PRO A 82 18.67 12.47 -8.64
C PRO A 82 18.11 13.90 -8.66
N GLY A 83 16.98 14.12 -7.99
CA GLY A 83 16.35 15.43 -7.86
C GLY A 83 15.62 15.93 -9.11
N CYS A 84 15.54 15.17 -10.20
CA CYS A 84 14.88 15.61 -11.45
C CYS A 84 13.42 16.03 -11.23
N HIS A 85 12.67 15.31 -10.39
CA HIS A 85 11.29 15.65 -10.05
C HIS A 85 11.18 17.02 -9.37
N LEU A 86 12.09 17.29 -8.41
CA LEU A 86 12.15 18.57 -7.70
C LEU A 86 12.45 19.73 -8.66
N LEU A 87 13.43 19.54 -9.54
CA LEU A 87 13.83 20.58 -10.49
C LEU A 87 12.75 20.86 -11.53
N ALA A 88 12.07 19.82 -12.01
CA ALA A 88 10.96 19.96 -12.95
C ALA A 88 9.76 20.68 -12.33
N ALA A 89 9.34 20.29 -11.13
CA ALA A 89 8.25 20.95 -10.43
C ALA A 89 8.57 22.42 -10.13
N ARG A 90 9.79 22.73 -9.67
CA ARG A 90 10.22 24.11 -9.44
C ARG A 90 10.36 24.91 -10.72
N ALA A 91 10.74 24.30 -11.84
CA ALA A 91 10.78 24.99 -13.13
C ALA A 91 9.38 25.42 -13.55
N LEU A 92 8.40 24.53 -13.45
CA LEU A 92 6.99 24.83 -13.73
C LEU A 92 6.43 25.91 -12.80
N ASP A 93 6.72 25.83 -11.51
CA ASP A 93 6.33 26.84 -10.53
C ASP A 93 6.92 28.22 -10.88
N ASN A 94 8.22 28.31 -11.19
CA ASN A 94 8.86 29.54 -11.63
C ASN A 94 8.30 30.05 -12.99
N MET A 95 7.95 29.14 -13.91
CA MET A 95 7.28 29.51 -15.17
C MET A 95 5.91 30.12 -14.90
N SER A 96 5.15 29.61 -13.94
CA SER A 96 3.87 30.20 -13.55
C SER A 96 4.04 31.62 -13.03
N VAL A 97 5.03 31.84 -12.18
CA VAL A 97 5.37 33.17 -11.66
C VAL A 97 5.71 34.14 -12.80
N ILE A 98 6.52 33.74 -13.76
CA ILE A 98 6.85 34.57 -14.93
C ILE A 98 5.60 34.88 -15.76
N SER A 99 4.78 33.86 -16.02
CA SER A 99 3.53 34.02 -16.78
C SER A 99 2.59 35.02 -16.12
N LEU A 100 2.45 34.92 -14.78
CA LEU A 100 1.62 35.83 -14.00
C LEU A 100 2.19 37.27 -13.97
N THR A 101 3.48 37.40 -13.66
CA THR A 101 4.05 38.71 -13.27
C THR A 101 4.56 39.51 -14.45
N VAL A 102 5.04 38.85 -15.49
CA VAL A 102 5.65 39.51 -16.65
C VAL A 102 4.70 39.46 -17.85
N PHE A 103 4.11 38.30 -18.12
CA PHE A 103 3.26 38.15 -19.30
C PHE A 103 1.78 38.38 -19.02
N SER A 104 1.39 38.38 -17.74
CA SER A 104 -0.03 38.45 -17.31
C SER A 104 -0.89 37.37 -17.93
N ASP A 105 -0.29 36.21 -18.26
CA ASP A 105 -1.01 35.06 -18.82
C ASP A 105 -1.46 34.11 -17.71
N TYR A 106 -2.67 34.32 -17.25
CA TYR A 106 -3.29 33.54 -16.16
C TYR A 106 -3.60 32.11 -16.58
N GLY A 107 -3.89 31.89 -17.87
CA GLY A 107 -4.20 30.57 -18.40
C GLY A 107 -2.97 29.64 -18.38
N GLU A 108 -1.85 30.12 -18.92
CA GLU A 108 -0.59 29.37 -18.89
C GLU A 108 -0.08 29.18 -17.46
N ALA A 109 -0.15 30.22 -16.63
CA ALA A 109 0.22 30.13 -15.23
C ALA A 109 -0.54 29.01 -14.49
N TYR A 110 -1.84 28.93 -14.68
CA TYR A 110 -2.68 27.88 -14.13
C TYR A 110 -2.22 26.48 -14.62
N SER A 111 -1.97 26.36 -15.92
CA SER A 111 -1.49 25.09 -16.49
C SER A 111 -0.16 24.63 -15.89
N TYR A 112 0.78 25.53 -15.69
CA TYR A 112 2.08 25.21 -15.07
C TYR A 112 1.95 24.83 -13.61
N LEU A 113 1.11 25.53 -12.83
CA LEU A 113 0.87 25.21 -11.43
C LEU A 113 0.23 23.83 -11.25
N ILE A 114 -0.75 23.47 -12.06
CA ILE A 114 -1.35 22.15 -12.02
C ILE A 114 -0.31 21.06 -12.30
N GLN A 115 0.53 21.25 -13.34
CA GLN A 115 1.57 20.28 -13.68
C GLN A 115 2.63 20.18 -12.56
N ALA A 116 3.04 21.30 -11.96
CA ALA A 116 3.98 21.31 -10.85
C ALA A 116 3.42 20.58 -9.63
N ARG A 117 2.16 20.82 -9.30
CA ARG A 117 1.45 20.14 -8.23
C ARG A 117 1.38 18.63 -8.46
N GLU A 118 1.01 18.20 -9.65
CA GLU A 118 0.95 16.79 -10.02
C GLU A 118 2.28 16.07 -9.82
N ILE A 119 3.39 16.69 -10.29
CA ILE A 119 4.73 16.13 -10.06
C ILE A 119 5.06 16.06 -8.56
N ALA A 120 4.68 17.08 -7.79
CA ALA A 120 4.94 17.13 -6.36
C ALA A 120 4.16 16.06 -5.60
N GLU A 121 2.88 15.89 -5.87
CA GLU A 121 2.01 14.86 -5.29
C GLU A 121 2.49 13.44 -5.63
N GLU A 122 2.75 13.16 -6.91
CA GLU A 122 3.20 11.84 -7.37
C GLU A 122 4.53 11.39 -6.74
N ASN A 123 5.38 12.35 -6.37
CA ASN A 123 6.72 12.08 -5.81
C ASN A 123 6.85 12.41 -4.31
N GLY A 124 5.74 12.70 -3.62
CA GLY A 124 5.73 12.94 -2.18
C GLY A 124 6.51 14.17 -1.74
N MET A 125 6.58 15.22 -2.58
CA MET A 125 7.34 16.45 -2.34
C MET A 125 6.48 17.51 -1.63
N ALA A 126 6.05 17.23 -0.40
CA ALA A 126 5.11 18.06 0.36
C ALA A 126 5.47 19.55 0.45
N GLY A 127 6.77 19.88 0.48
CA GLY A 127 7.23 21.28 0.51
C GLY A 127 6.97 22.03 -0.79
N ILE A 128 7.10 21.38 -1.95
CA ILE A 128 6.81 21.96 -3.27
C ILE A 128 5.30 21.99 -3.50
N GLU A 129 4.60 20.91 -3.15
CA GLU A 129 3.14 20.85 -3.20
C GLU A 129 2.50 22.01 -2.45
N ALA A 130 2.98 22.30 -1.23
CA ALA A 130 2.50 23.42 -0.44
C ALA A 130 2.69 24.78 -1.15
N PHE A 131 3.82 24.99 -1.84
CA PHE A 131 4.06 26.20 -2.63
C PHE A 131 3.15 26.30 -3.84
N THR A 132 3.05 25.25 -4.63
CA THR A 132 2.20 25.25 -5.83
C THR A 132 0.73 25.46 -5.49
N VAL A 133 0.26 24.90 -4.37
CA VAL A 133 -1.10 25.12 -3.88
C VAL A 133 -1.30 26.57 -3.42
N ALA A 134 -0.30 27.16 -2.76
CA ALA A 134 -0.37 28.55 -2.34
C ALA A 134 -0.46 29.51 -3.56
N ASP A 135 0.38 29.30 -4.57
CA ASP A 135 0.38 30.13 -5.77
C ASP A 135 -0.92 29.91 -6.60
N LEU A 136 -1.39 28.67 -6.68
CA LEU A 136 -2.67 28.35 -7.30
C LEU A 136 -3.85 29.02 -6.58
N SER A 137 -3.83 29.07 -5.24
CA SER A 137 -4.88 29.69 -4.45
C SER A 137 -4.99 31.19 -4.71
N VAL A 138 -3.86 31.89 -4.85
CA VAL A 138 -3.83 33.33 -5.18
C VAL A 138 -4.30 33.56 -6.61
N LEU A 139 -3.88 32.72 -7.55
CA LEU A 139 -4.35 32.80 -8.93
C LEU A 139 -5.88 32.63 -9.01
N LEU A 140 -6.44 31.64 -8.30
CA LEU A 140 -7.89 31.41 -8.23
C LEU A 140 -8.62 32.56 -7.54
N GLY A 141 -8.07 33.09 -6.43
CA GLY A 141 -8.60 34.26 -5.75
C GLY A 141 -8.63 35.49 -6.65
N THR A 142 -7.55 35.73 -7.39
CA THR A 142 -7.45 36.81 -8.38
C THR A 142 -8.48 36.60 -9.51
N TYR A 143 -8.59 35.39 -10.04
CA TYR A 143 -9.62 35.07 -11.04
C TYR A 143 -11.04 35.33 -10.53
N ALA A 144 -11.35 34.96 -9.30
CA ALA A 144 -12.64 35.24 -8.68
C ALA A 144 -12.89 36.75 -8.54
N ALA A 145 -11.84 37.56 -8.30
CA ALA A 145 -11.96 39.01 -8.19
C ALA A 145 -12.38 39.69 -9.50
N PHE A 146 -12.06 39.11 -10.65
CA PHE A 146 -12.52 39.63 -11.97
C PHE A 146 -14.03 39.46 -12.19
N ARG A 147 -14.68 38.63 -11.39
CA ARG A 147 -16.11 38.35 -11.48
C ARG A 147 -16.82 38.97 -10.28
N LEU A 148 -17.86 39.74 -10.55
CA LEU A 148 -18.52 40.47 -9.47
C LEU A 148 -19.27 39.56 -8.49
N ASP A 149 -19.70 38.36 -8.87
CA ASP A 149 -20.51 37.49 -8.03
C ASP A 149 -20.32 35.99 -8.36
N ASP A 150 -19.08 35.54 -8.58
CA ASP A 150 -18.79 34.13 -8.81
C ASP A 150 -18.44 33.42 -7.50
N ALA A 151 -19.48 32.96 -6.78
CA ALA A 151 -19.33 32.26 -5.51
C ALA A 151 -18.55 30.94 -5.65
N ASP A 152 -18.66 30.25 -6.79
CA ASP A 152 -17.98 28.98 -7.03
C ASP A 152 -16.46 29.15 -7.19
N ALA A 153 -16.06 30.18 -7.95
CA ALA A 153 -14.63 30.52 -8.10
C ALA A 153 -13.99 30.91 -6.77
N MET A 154 -14.69 31.68 -5.95
CA MET A 154 -14.21 32.04 -4.61
C MET A 154 -14.19 30.84 -3.66
N ALA A 155 -15.17 29.94 -3.73
CA ALA A 155 -15.19 28.73 -2.94
C ALA A 155 -14.00 27.80 -3.28
N GLU A 156 -13.60 27.72 -4.55
CA GLU A 156 -12.42 26.96 -4.97
C GLU A 156 -11.13 27.62 -4.45
N ALA A 157 -11.00 28.92 -4.60
CA ALA A 157 -9.86 29.66 -4.04
C ALA A 157 -9.73 29.46 -2.54
N ASN A 158 -10.85 29.54 -1.80
CA ASN A 158 -10.87 29.33 -0.36
C ASN A 158 -10.46 27.91 0.07
N ARG A 159 -10.87 26.88 -0.67
CA ARG A 159 -10.39 25.51 -0.42
C ARG A 159 -8.86 25.42 -0.58
N SER A 160 -8.33 26.01 -1.64
CA SER A 160 -6.87 26.02 -1.89
C SER A 160 -6.11 26.86 -0.85
N PHE A 161 -6.65 27.97 -0.36
CA PHE A 161 -6.05 28.72 0.75
C PHE A 161 -5.98 27.89 2.03
N LEU A 162 -7.05 27.20 2.41
CA LEU A 162 -7.06 26.32 3.59
C LEU A 162 -6.10 25.14 3.42
N GLU A 163 -6.05 24.56 2.23
CA GLU A 163 -5.10 23.50 1.89
C GLU A 163 -3.65 23.97 2.01
N SER A 164 -3.32 25.19 1.56
CA SER A 164 -1.97 25.76 1.69
C SER A 164 -1.53 25.93 3.14
N ILE A 165 -2.46 26.27 4.06
CA ILE A 165 -2.17 26.36 5.50
C ILE A 165 -1.78 24.98 6.05
N THR A 166 -2.56 23.94 5.73
CA THR A 166 -2.35 22.60 6.26
C THR A 166 -1.10 21.94 5.66
N LEU A 167 -0.90 22.05 4.34
CA LEU A 167 0.28 21.51 3.65
C LEU A 167 1.55 22.25 4.07
N GLY A 168 1.50 23.58 4.17
CA GLY A 168 2.61 24.38 4.66
C GLY A 168 3.02 23.99 6.08
N GLY A 169 2.05 23.77 6.96
CA GLY A 169 2.29 23.27 8.31
C GLY A 169 2.89 21.87 8.34
N ALA A 170 2.35 20.94 7.56
CA ALA A 170 2.84 19.56 7.46
C ALA A 170 4.27 19.49 6.90
N ALA A 171 4.60 20.36 5.94
CA ALA A 171 5.92 20.47 5.33
C ALA A 171 6.91 21.32 6.15
N HIS A 172 6.51 21.86 7.32
CA HIS A 172 7.26 22.84 8.10
C HIS A 172 7.66 24.09 7.29
N ASN A 173 6.87 24.41 6.27
CA ASN A 173 7.03 25.60 5.45
C ASN A 173 6.15 26.72 6.00
N TRP A 174 6.62 27.38 7.06
CA TRP A 174 5.85 28.34 7.82
C TRP A 174 5.43 29.56 7.00
N ILE A 175 6.25 29.96 6.03
CA ILE A 175 5.93 31.07 5.13
C ILE A 175 4.65 30.77 4.35
N VAL A 176 4.56 29.59 3.74
CA VAL A 176 3.37 29.18 2.99
C VAL A 176 2.13 29.14 3.88
N ALA A 177 2.26 28.57 5.08
CA ALA A 177 1.14 28.53 6.03
C ALA A 177 0.66 29.92 6.46
N LEU A 178 1.60 30.84 6.78
CA LEU A 178 1.29 32.21 7.19
C LEU A 178 0.63 33.02 6.06
N TYR A 179 1.15 32.89 4.83
CA TYR A 179 0.53 33.52 3.65
C TYR A 179 -0.84 32.94 3.35
N GLY A 180 -1.04 31.64 3.54
CA GLY A 180 -2.35 31.00 3.41
C GLY A 180 -3.39 31.66 4.32
N VAL A 181 -3.05 31.90 5.59
CA VAL A 181 -3.94 32.62 6.54
C VAL A 181 -4.18 34.05 6.11
N PHE A 182 -3.12 34.77 5.74
CA PHE A 182 -3.23 36.14 5.24
C PHE A 182 -4.19 36.19 4.04
N ASN A 183 -4.02 35.32 3.04
CA ASN A 183 -4.87 35.28 1.86
C ASN A 183 -6.33 34.95 2.18
N VAL A 184 -6.57 33.95 3.07
CA VAL A 184 -7.94 33.67 3.55
C VAL A 184 -8.59 34.93 4.10
N ILE A 185 -7.86 35.71 4.90
CA ILE A 185 -8.38 36.95 5.49
C ILE A 185 -8.60 38.01 4.40
N SER A 186 -7.57 38.33 3.61
CA SER A 186 -7.60 39.39 2.59
C SER A 186 -8.69 39.22 1.54
N PHE A 187 -8.86 38.00 1.05
CA PHE A 187 -9.85 37.74 -0.01
C PHE A 187 -11.30 37.62 0.53
N ASN A 188 -11.49 37.45 1.82
CA ASN A 188 -12.80 37.21 2.41
C ASN A 188 -13.29 38.30 3.37
N PHE A 189 -12.43 39.21 3.80
CA PHE A 189 -12.83 40.29 4.71
C PHE A 189 -13.63 41.39 4.00
N PRO A 190 -14.73 41.87 4.58
CA PRO A 190 -15.33 41.44 5.87
C PRO A 190 -16.46 40.41 5.73
N ASP A 191 -16.73 39.89 4.52
CA ASP A 191 -18.02 39.32 4.14
C ASP A 191 -18.17 37.84 4.52
N ASN A 192 -17.08 37.08 4.48
CA ASN A 192 -17.12 35.64 4.67
C ASN A 192 -16.50 35.22 6.00
N SER A 193 -17.23 35.49 7.10
CA SER A 193 -16.74 35.22 8.46
C SER A 193 -16.40 33.75 8.71
N GLY A 194 -17.17 32.82 8.13
CA GLY A 194 -16.99 31.39 8.33
C GLY A 194 -15.62 30.91 7.89
N ILE A 195 -15.21 31.27 6.67
CA ILE A 195 -13.95 30.84 6.09
C ILE A 195 -12.73 31.50 6.76
N MET A 196 -12.85 32.78 7.16
CA MET A 196 -11.80 33.47 7.89
C MET A 196 -11.52 32.81 9.25
N LEU A 197 -12.58 32.48 10.00
CA LEU A 197 -12.45 31.80 11.29
C LEU A 197 -11.94 30.35 11.11
N GLU A 198 -12.29 29.70 10.03
CA GLU A 198 -11.75 28.37 9.70
C GLU A 198 -10.25 28.45 9.42
N GLY A 199 -9.80 29.36 8.59
CA GLY A 199 -8.37 29.56 8.30
C GLY A 199 -7.56 29.90 9.55
N ILE A 200 -8.06 30.80 10.40
CA ILE A 200 -7.43 31.13 11.68
C ILE A 200 -7.38 29.92 12.60
N ARG A 201 -8.43 29.09 12.61
CA ARG A 201 -8.48 27.86 13.41
C ARG A 201 -7.48 26.82 12.92
N GLU A 202 -7.38 26.59 11.61
CA GLU A 202 -6.40 25.66 11.03
C GLU A 202 -4.97 26.12 11.34
N TYR A 203 -4.69 27.40 11.20
CA TYR A 203 -3.41 27.97 11.58
C TYR A 203 -3.06 27.72 13.05
N ARG A 204 -4.00 27.93 13.98
CA ARG A 204 -3.78 27.73 15.41
C ARG A 204 -3.55 26.27 15.82
N LYS A 205 -3.89 25.32 14.99
CA LYS A 205 -3.54 23.90 15.21
C LYS A 205 -2.06 23.62 14.95
N LEU A 206 -1.39 24.48 14.18
CA LEU A 206 0.03 24.32 13.87
C LEU A 206 0.87 24.56 15.13
N ARG A 207 1.76 23.63 15.42
CA ARG A 207 2.70 23.73 16.55
C ARG A 207 4.06 24.21 16.06
N ASP A 208 4.78 24.88 16.95
CA ASP A 208 6.17 25.30 16.71
C ASP A 208 6.37 26.20 15.48
N VAL A 209 5.34 26.98 15.13
CA VAL A 209 5.41 27.93 14.02
C VAL A 209 6.50 28.95 14.28
N ARG A 210 7.53 28.93 13.45
CA ARG A 210 8.62 29.90 13.51
C ARG A 210 8.23 31.19 12.81
N ASP A 211 8.78 32.28 13.28
CA ASP A 211 8.67 33.57 12.62
C ASP A 211 9.93 33.85 11.81
N PRO A 212 9.90 33.60 10.48
CA PRO A 212 11.11 33.68 9.66
C PRO A 212 11.59 35.13 9.45
N ASP A 213 10.67 36.09 9.46
CA ASP A 213 10.94 37.47 9.03
C ASP A 213 9.98 38.53 9.63
N GLY A 214 9.19 38.21 10.66
CA GLY A 214 8.16 39.06 11.22
C GLY A 214 6.74 38.79 10.70
N THR A 215 6.59 37.96 9.69
CA THR A 215 5.29 37.63 9.10
C THR A 215 4.33 37.04 10.12
N LYS A 216 4.82 36.16 11.01
CA LYS A 216 4.00 35.53 12.04
C LYS A 216 3.37 36.56 12.98
N ALA A 217 4.18 37.48 13.48
CA ALA A 217 3.69 38.52 14.38
C ALA A 217 2.60 39.39 13.73
N TYR A 218 2.77 39.69 12.45
CA TYR A 218 1.77 40.40 11.65
C TYR A 218 0.48 39.57 11.50
N VAL A 219 0.56 38.30 11.07
CA VAL A 219 -0.61 37.44 10.87
C VAL A 219 -1.35 37.17 12.18
N ASP A 220 -0.63 36.99 13.30
CA ASP A 220 -1.24 36.86 14.64
C ASP A 220 -2.03 38.10 14.99
N THR A 221 -1.45 39.29 14.78
CA THR A 221 -2.08 40.58 15.07
C THR A 221 -3.31 40.80 14.18
N LEU A 222 -3.18 40.52 12.88
CA LEU A 222 -4.28 40.63 11.93
C LEU A 222 -5.45 39.69 12.31
N SER A 223 -5.13 38.45 12.68
CA SER A 223 -6.12 37.46 13.12
C SER A 223 -6.91 37.90 14.34
N LEU A 224 -6.23 38.49 15.32
CA LEU A 224 -6.89 39.08 16.50
C LEU A 224 -7.82 40.23 16.11
N GLY A 225 -7.41 41.06 15.15
CA GLY A 225 -8.24 42.15 14.62
C GLY A 225 -9.51 41.61 13.92
N VAL A 226 -9.38 40.57 13.10
CA VAL A 226 -10.51 39.91 12.45
C VAL A 226 -11.48 39.32 13.48
N GLU A 227 -10.97 38.61 14.47
CA GLU A 227 -11.83 38.03 15.53
C GLU A 227 -12.56 39.13 16.35
N ALA A 228 -11.89 40.22 16.65
CA ALA A 228 -12.51 41.35 17.33
C ALA A 228 -13.61 42.00 16.46
N TYR A 229 -13.32 42.22 15.19
CA TYR A 229 -14.29 42.75 14.21
C TYR A 229 -15.54 41.88 14.11
N LEU A 230 -15.36 40.55 13.99
CA LEU A 230 -16.49 39.61 13.88
C LEU A 230 -17.31 39.48 15.16
N ARG A 231 -16.73 39.80 16.31
CA ARG A 231 -17.48 39.93 17.60
C ARG A 231 -18.20 41.25 17.75
N GLY A 232 -18.01 42.21 16.86
CA GLY A 232 -18.56 43.58 16.97
C GLY A 232 -17.76 44.51 17.85
N ASP A 233 -16.60 44.08 18.35
CA ASP A 233 -15.69 44.96 19.10
C ASP A 233 -14.78 45.74 18.14
N TYR A 234 -15.39 46.73 17.50
CA TYR A 234 -14.72 47.50 16.46
C TYR A 234 -13.59 48.39 17.03
N THR A 235 -13.64 48.74 18.30
CA THR A 235 -12.56 49.49 18.94
C THR A 235 -11.31 48.65 19.06
N ALA A 236 -11.43 47.44 19.60
CA ALA A 236 -10.31 46.52 19.67
C ALA A 236 -9.82 46.08 18.26
N ALA A 237 -10.75 45.85 17.31
CA ALA A 237 -10.38 45.50 15.93
C ALA A 237 -9.53 46.59 15.29
N ARG A 238 -9.94 47.87 15.43
CA ARG A 238 -9.19 49.03 14.95
C ARG A 238 -7.77 49.07 15.50
N ASP A 239 -7.65 48.87 16.82
CA ASP A 239 -6.34 48.87 17.49
C ASP A 239 -5.42 47.76 16.95
N PHE A 240 -5.93 46.56 16.73
CA PHE A 240 -5.15 45.47 16.14
C PHE A 240 -4.76 45.76 14.69
N PHE A 241 -5.69 46.21 13.84
CA PHE A 241 -5.38 46.52 12.45
C PHE A 241 -4.40 47.70 12.33
N SER A 242 -4.55 48.73 13.16
CA SER A 242 -3.57 49.82 13.19
C SER A 242 -2.18 49.37 13.67
N LYS A 243 -2.10 48.42 14.61
CA LYS A 243 -0.81 47.81 14.99
C LYS A 243 -0.22 47.01 13.81
N ALA A 244 -1.02 46.23 13.09
CA ALA A 244 -0.57 45.53 11.89
C ALA A 244 -0.04 46.50 10.81
N GLU A 245 -0.71 47.64 10.60
CA GLU A 245 -0.26 48.72 9.69
C GLU A 245 1.10 49.27 10.12
N VAL A 246 1.30 49.53 11.42
CA VAL A 246 2.58 50.03 11.97
C VAL A 246 3.71 49.00 11.78
N MET A 247 3.41 47.68 11.89
CA MET A 247 4.40 46.62 11.68
C MET A 247 4.95 46.60 10.25
N THR A 248 4.20 47.08 9.29
CA THR A 248 4.58 47.17 7.88
C THR A 248 5.20 48.53 7.51
N ALA A 249 5.23 49.48 8.43
CA ALA A 249 5.87 50.79 8.22
C ALA A 249 7.38 50.60 7.95
N GLY A 250 7.89 51.22 6.88
CA GLY A 250 9.29 51.11 6.48
C GLY A 250 9.62 49.88 5.59
N ALA A 251 8.61 49.23 5.01
CA ALA A 251 8.73 48.13 4.08
C ALA A 251 9.65 46.98 4.59
N PRO A 252 9.24 46.27 5.64
CA PRO A 252 10.01 45.15 6.17
C PRO A 252 10.22 44.06 5.12
N PRO A 253 11.15 43.11 5.32
CA PRO A 253 11.47 42.07 4.32
C PRO A 253 10.26 41.28 3.83
N PHE A 254 9.23 41.10 4.64
CA PHE A 254 8.00 40.39 4.31
C PHE A 254 6.97 41.26 3.55
N ASP A 255 7.09 42.60 3.59
CA ASP A 255 6.16 43.52 2.91
C ASP A 255 6.87 44.64 2.13
N ARG A 256 7.85 44.26 1.30
CA ARG A 256 8.60 45.22 0.48
C ARG A 256 7.73 45.97 -0.53
N GLU A 257 6.60 45.42 -0.88
CA GLU A 257 5.69 45.92 -1.92
C GLU A 257 4.44 46.58 -1.33
N GLY A 258 4.33 46.60 0.00
CA GLY A 258 3.29 47.31 0.71
C GLY A 258 1.90 46.66 0.65
N ILE A 259 1.82 45.34 0.34
CA ILE A 259 0.53 44.65 0.25
C ILE A 259 -0.07 44.44 1.61
N PHE A 260 0.72 43.91 2.56
CA PHE A 260 0.30 43.74 3.94
C PHE A 260 -0.07 45.10 4.57
N HIS A 261 0.71 46.14 4.23
CA HIS A 261 0.42 47.51 4.66
C HIS A 261 -0.94 48.01 4.13
N ASN A 262 -1.18 47.87 2.83
CA ASN A 262 -2.42 48.28 2.20
C ASN A 262 -3.63 47.53 2.75
N GLU A 263 -3.52 46.22 2.97
CA GLU A 263 -4.59 45.43 3.56
C GLU A 263 -4.92 45.84 4.99
N ALA A 264 -3.89 45.97 5.86
CA ALA A 264 -4.11 46.44 7.23
C ALA A 264 -4.76 47.82 7.26
N ARG A 265 -4.33 48.75 6.39
CA ARG A 265 -4.90 50.08 6.24
C ARG A 265 -6.36 50.06 5.80
N LEU A 266 -6.72 49.22 4.83
CA LEU A 266 -8.10 49.06 4.35
C LEU A 266 -9.00 48.45 5.46
N MET A 267 -8.49 47.48 6.22
CA MET A 267 -9.20 46.88 7.35
C MET A 267 -9.39 47.89 8.49
N THR A 268 -8.37 48.69 8.78
CA THR A 268 -8.47 49.81 9.74
C THR A 268 -9.57 50.78 9.31
N ALA A 269 -9.54 51.22 8.04
CA ALA A 269 -10.50 52.18 7.51
C ALA A 269 -11.93 51.57 7.46
N ARG A 270 -12.08 50.30 7.13
CA ARG A 270 -13.38 49.60 7.18
C ARG A 270 -13.94 49.56 8.61
N THR A 271 -13.07 49.34 9.58
CA THR A 271 -13.44 49.34 10.97
C THR A 271 -13.83 50.73 11.45
N ASP A 272 -13.13 51.78 10.98
CA ASP A 272 -13.52 53.19 11.22
C ASP A 272 -14.93 53.48 10.69
N MET A 273 -15.32 52.93 9.56
CA MET A 273 -16.70 53.03 9.07
C MET A 273 -17.71 52.44 10.06
N MET A 274 -17.40 51.29 10.66
CA MET A 274 -18.27 50.64 11.65
C MET A 274 -18.38 51.45 12.94
N LEU A 275 -17.35 52.27 13.26
CA LEU A 275 -17.33 53.22 14.37
C LEU A 275 -18.01 54.56 14.05
N GLY A 276 -18.55 54.72 12.82
CA GLY A 276 -19.23 55.94 12.38
C GLY A 276 -18.32 56.95 11.65
N HIS A 277 -17.05 56.66 11.46
CA HIS A 277 -16.09 57.54 10.79
C HIS A 277 -16.10 57.30 9.25
N ARG A 278 -17.25 57.49 8.64
CA ARG A 278 -17.51 57.20 7.22
C ARG A 278 -16.55 57.94 6.26
N GLU A 279 -16.28 59.21 6.52
CA GLU A 279 -15.39 60.01 5.68
C GLU A 279 -13.95 59.49 5.65
N ALA A 280 -13.48 58.92 6.75
CA ALA A 280 -12.14 58.31 6.83
C ALA A 280 -12.03 57.09 5.89
N PHE A 281 -13.11 56.28 5.86
CA PHE A 281 -13.17 55.11 4.98
C PHE A 281 -13.25 55.52 3.49
N GLU A 282 -14.13 56.49 3.14
CA GLU A 282 -14.20 57.01 1.76
C GLU A 282 -12.85 57.53 1.30
N LYS A 283 -12.16 58.34 2.15
CA LYS A 283 -10.82 58.84 1.85
C LYS A 283 -9.83 57.72 1.63
N ALA A 284 -9.79 56.70 2.47
CA ALA A 284 -8.88 55.56 2.33
C ALA A 284 -9.11 54.80 1.00
N LEU A 285 -10.37 54.57 0.62
CA LEU A 285 -10.70 53.94 -0.67
C LEU A 285 -10.28 54.79 -1.88
N LEU A 286 -10.53 56.11 -1.81
CA LEU A 286 -10.11 57.04 -2.87
C LEU A 286 -8.59 57.15 -2.99
N ASP A 287 -7.88 57.19 -1.89
CA ASP A 287 -6.41 57.22 -1.88
C ASP A 287 -5.84 55.89 -2.47
N HIS A 288 -6.42 54.74 -2.10
CA HIS A 288 -6.05 53.45 -2.67
C HIS A 288 -6.29 53.43 -4.18
N TYR A 289 -7.44 53.90 -4.68
CA TYR A 289 -7.74 53.99 -6.10
C TYR A 289 -6.79 54.93 -6.86
N ARG A 290 -6.37 56.04 -6.23
CA ARG A 290 -5.38 56.99 -6.80
C ARG A 290 -4.00 56.35 -6.89
N LEU A 291 -3.57 55.63 -5.83
CA LEU A 291 -2.28 54.96 -5.83
C LEU A 291 -2.17 53.94 -6.97
N THR A 292 -3.26 53.24 -7.29
CA THR A 292 -3.31 52.25 -8.39
C THR A 292 -3.40 52.90 -9.78
N SER A 293 -3.46 54.26 -9.86
CA SER A 293 -3.48 54.98 -11.18
C SER A 293 -2.19 54.83 -11.96
N ALA A 294 -1.08 54.53 -11.31
CA ALA A 294 0.21 54.24 -11.94
C ALA A 294 0.19 52.91 -12.73
N THR A 295 -0.73 52.01 -12.41
CA THR A 295 -0.90 50.70 -13.04
C THR A 295 -2.36 50.52 -13.53
N PRO A 296 -2.74 51.23 -14.62
CA PRO A 296 -4.14 51.35 -15.03
C PRO A 296 -4.83 50.01 -15.37
N GLY A 297 -4.08 49.03 -15.80
CA GLY A 297 -4.53 47.68 -16.14
C GLY A 297 -4.16 46.64 -15.07
N SER A 298 -4.17 47.00 -13.80
CA SER A 298 -3.85 46.06 -12.70
C SER A 298 -5.08 45.55 -12.00
N VAL A 299 -4.93 44.38 -11.37
CA VAL A 299 -5.97 43.75 -10.53
C VAL A 299 -6.30 44.59 -9.31
N GLU A 300 -5.31 45.31 -8.75
CA GLU A 300 -5.57 46.24 -7.64
C GLU A 300 -6.50 47.36 -8.05
N ARG A 301 -6.24 47.94 -9.21
CA ARG A 301 -7.12 49.01 -9.70
C ARG A 301 -8.53 48.47 -9.92
N LEU A 302 -8.67 47.25 -10.41
CA LEU A 302 -9.94 46.56 -10.53
C LEU A 302 -10.63 46.44 -9.18
N ASN A 303 -9.93 45.92 -8.18
CA ASN A 303 -10.44 45.75 -6.82
C ASN A 303 -10.75 47.09 -6.14
N ALA A 304 -9.92 48.10 -6.35
CA ALA A 304 -10.18 49.44 -5.82
C ALA A 304 -11.45 50.08 -6.42
N ALA A 305 -11.67 49.92 -7.74
CA ALA A 305 -12.92 50.33 -8.39
C ALA A 305 -14.15 49.58 -7.87
N LYS A 306 -14.02 48.25 -7.69
CA LYS A 306 -15.06 47.40 -7.09
C LYS A 306 -15.44 47.83 -5.68
N ASN A 307 -14.45 48.12 -4.84
CA ASN A 307 -14.65 48.55 -3.46
C ASN A 307 -15.34 49.93 -3.39
N LEU A 308 -14.98 50.88 -4.27
CA LEU A 308 -15.65 52.17 -4.38
C LEU A 308 -17.08 52.05 -4.88
N HIS A 309 -17.31 51.22 -5.93
CA HIS A 309 -18.66 50.89 -6.39
C HIS A 309 -19.54 50.39 -5.23
N ARG A 310 -19.04 49.40 -4.49
CA ARG A 310 -19.76 48.83 -3.35
C ARG A 310 -20.04 49.87 -2.28
N PHE A 311 -19.02 50.66 -1.88
CA PHE A 311 -19.15 51.71 -0.87
C PHE A 311 -20.24 52.71 -1.24
N TYR A 312 -20.24 53.24 -2.49
CA TYR A 312 -21.24 54.21 -2.92
C TYR A 312 -22.63 53.58 -3.11
N THR A 313 -22.73 52.32 -3.49
CA THR A 313 -23.99 51.57 -3.57
C THR A 313 -24.62 51.43 -2.19
N GLU A 314 -23.85 51.00 -1.16
CA GLU A 314 -24.30 50.86 0.23
C GLU A 314 -24.72 52.19 0.84
N ASN A 315 -24.15 53.28 0.37
CA ASN A 315 -24.39 54.61 0.88
C ASN A 315 -25.40 55.42 0.04
N GLY A 316 -26.00 54.85 -1.00
CA GLY A 316 -27.06 55.48 -1.79
C GLY A 316 -26.59 56.51 -2.80
N ASP A 317 -25.28 56.76 -2.98
CA ASP A 317 -24.74 57.63 -4.04
C ASP A 317 -24.68 56.90 -5.37
N ARG A 318 -25.83 56.85 -6.03
CA ARG A 318 -26.02 56.11 -7.28
C ARG A 318 -25.10 56.58 -8.40
N SER A 319 -24.85 57.88 -8.49
CA SER A 319 -24.01 58.45 -9.53
C SER A 319 -22.56 57.99 -9.45
N LYS A 320 -21.98 58.10 -8.24
CA LYS A 320 -20.62 57.63 -8.03
C LYS A 320 -20.53 56.07 -8.12
N ALA A 321 -21.55 55.35 -7.62
CA ALA A 321 -21.58 53.92 -7.74
C ALA A 321 -21.56 53.47 -9.21
N GLU A 322 -22.36 54.06 -10.09
CA GLU A 322 -22.34 53.77 -11.53
C GLU A 322 -21.00 54.15 -12.21
N GLN A 323 -20.41 55.29 -11.81
CA GLN A 323 -19.10 55.69 -12.33
C GLN A 323 -18.02 54.60 -12.06
N TYR A 324 -17.92 54.14 -10.81
CA TYR A 324 -16.91 53.13 -10.47
C TYR A 324 -17.25 51.75 -10.99
N LEU A 325 -18.52 51.43 -11.20
CA LEU A 325 -18.94 50.23 -11.90
C LEU A 325 -18.48 50.24 -13.38
N LEU A 326 -18.64 51.35 -14.07
CA LEU A 326 -18.14 51.52 -15.45
C LEU A 326 -16.61 51.42 -15.52
N ASP A 327 -15.91 52.03 -14.55
CA ASP A 327 -14.47 51.88 -14.44
C ASP A 327 -14.06 50.44 -14.17
N PHE A 328 -14.75 49.73 -13.29
CA PHE A 328 -14.53 48.30 -13.06
C PHE A 328 -14.64 47.50 -14.36
N TYR A 329 -15.73 47.68 -15.11
CA TYR A 329 -15.92 46.97 -16.38
C TYR A 329 -14.87 47.33 -17.43
N ARG A 330 -14.48 48.59 -17.53
CA ARG A 330 -13.45 49.06 -18.48
C ARG A 330 -12.08 48.43 -18.15
N ILE A 331 -11.70 48.43 -16.86
CA ILE A 331 -10.44 47.82 -16.41
C ILE A 331 -10.47 46.33 -16.65
N ARG A 332 -11.59 45.67 -16.27
CA ARG A 332 -11.80 44.25 -16.48
C ARG A 332 -11.66 43.84 -17.93
N ASP A 333 -12.34 44.53 -18.84
CA ASP A 333 -12.32 44.21 -20.27
C ASP A 333 -10.93 44.41 -20.87
N SER A 334 -10.21 45.45 -20.43
CA SER A 334 -8.79 45.62 -20.78
C SER A 334 -7.94 44.42 -20.31
N LEU A 335 -8.10 43.99 -19.06
CA LEU A 335 -7.38 42.85 -18.51
C LEU A 335 -7.75 41.53 -19.20
N TYR A 336 -9.03 41.30 -19.50
CA TYR A 336 -9.45 40.11 -20.25
C TYR A 336 -8.81 40.00 -21.63
N SER A 337 -8.63 41.09 -22.32
CA SER A 337 -8.02 41.09 -23.66
C SER A 337 -6.50 40.90 -23.65
N THR A 338 -5.86 41.18 -22.52
CA THR A 338 -4.39 41.18 -22.39
C THR A 338 -3.83 40.04 -21.53
N THR A 339 -4.64 39.40 -20.70
CA THR A 339 -4.16 38.51 -19.64
C THR A 339 -4.46 37.03 -19.85
N GLY A 340 -4.98 36.64 -21.03
CA GLY A 340 -5.33 35.22 -21.25
C GLY A 340 -6.39 34.66 -20.27
N MET A 341 -7.11 35.52 -19.53
CA MET A 341 -8.13 35.09 -18.55
C MET A 341 -9.27 34.28 -19.18
N LEU A 342 -9.56 34.50 -20.46
CA LEU A 342 -10.58 33.72 -21.18
C LEU A 342 -10.12 32.26 -21.37
N THR A 343 -8.82 32.04 -21.51
CA THR A 343 -8.26 30.69 -21.70
C THR A 343 -8.18 29.93 -20.37
N MET A 344 -8.15 30.62 -19.24
CA MET A 344 -8.08 29.99 -17.92
C MET A 344 -9.25 29.07 -17.64
N SER A 345 -10.47 29.45 -18.03
CA SER A 345 -11.65 28.58 -17.88
C SER A 345 -11.51 27.29 -18.70
N ASP A 346 -10.93 27.36 -19.87
CA ASP A 346 -10.66 26.19 -20.73
C ASP A 346 -9.59 25.29 -20.11
N PHE A 347 -8.54 25.87 -19.54
CA PHE A 347 -7.50 25.11 -18.82
C PHE A 347 -8.06 24.46 -17.55
N ARG A 348 -8.90 25.17 -16.79
CA ARG A 348 -9.59 24.59 -15.62
C ARG A 348 -10.44 23.39 -16.01
N LEU A 349 -11.27 23.54 -17.04
CA LEU A 349 -12.10 22.44 -17.53
C LEU A 349 -11.26 21.23 -17.99
N LYS A 350 -10.15 21.49 -18.69
CA LYS A 350 -9.20 20.43 -19.09
C LYS A 350 -8.54 19.76 -17.88
N ALA A 351 -8.14 20.52 -16.86
CA ALA A 351 -7.55 20.00 -15.66
C ALA A 351 -8.54 19.14 -14.87
N GLU A 352 -9.81 19.58 -14.72
CA GLU A 352 -10.87 18.77 -14.11
C GLU A 352 -11.13 17.47 -14.87
N LEU A 353 -11.22 17.54 -16.20
CA LEU A 353 -11.39 16.35 -17.05
C LEU A 353 -10.21 15.39 -16.92
N ASN A 354 -8.99 15.90 -16.85
CA ASN A 354 -7.79 15.10 -16.63
C ASN A 354 -7.81 14.46 -15.21
N GLY A 355 -8.22 15.21 -14.20
CA GLY A 355 -8.40 14.70 -12.85
C GLY A 355 -9.42 13.56 -12.79
N ILE A 356 -10.58 13.74 -13.42
CA ILE A 356 -11.61 12.69 -13.53
C ILE A 356 -11.06 11.47 -14.29
N ASN A 357 -10.38 11.69 -15.42
CA ASN A 357 -9.79 10.60 -16.20
C ASN A 357 -8.75 9.81 -15.40
N ARG A 358 -7.95 10.48 -14.56
CA ARG A 358 -7.00 9.81 -13.65
C ARG A 358 -7.71 9.01 -12.56
N GLN A 359 -8.75 9.56 -11.95
CA GLN A 359 -9.56 8.80 -10.98
C GLN A 359 -10.19 7.56 -11.62
N VAL A 360 -10.71 7.69 -12.84
CA VAL A 360 -11.23 6.55 -13.61
C VAL A 360 -10.13 5.55 -13.92
N ALA A 361 -8.94 6.00 -14.33
CA ALA A 361 -7.80 5.13 -14.59
C ALA A 361 -7.33 4.41 -13.31
N SER A 362 -7.22 5.10 -12.18
CA SER A 362 -6.84 4.51 -10.89
C SER A 362 -7.88 3.48 -10.42
N MET A 363 -9.17 3.79 -10.53
CA MET A 363 -10.25 2.82 -10.22
C MET A 363 -10.21 1.60 -11.14
N ASN A 364 -9.89 1.78 -12.42
CA ASN A 364 -9.74 0.66 -13.36
C ASN A 364 -8.51 -0.19 -13.01
N HIS A 365 -7.39 0.41 -12.64
CA HIS A 365 -6.20 -0.31 -12.15
C HIS A 365 -6.48 -1.08 -10.86
N GLU A 366 -7.20 -0.48 -9.93
CA GLU A 366 -7.62 -1.17 -8.70
C GLU A 366 -8.58 -2.33 -9.01
N LYS A 367 -9.52 -2.13 -9.90
CA LYS A 367 -10.45 -3.18 -10.36
C LYS A 367 -9.71 -4.34 -11.04
N GLU A 368 -8.74 -4.07 -11.91
CA GLU A 368 -7.89 -5.08 -12.54
C GLU A 368 -7.02 -5.82 -11.52
N ARG A 369 -6.43 -5.11 -10.56
CA ARG A 369 -5.68 -5.72 -9.46
C ARG A 369 -6.56 -6.62 -8.60
N ASN A 370 -7.77 -6.17 -8.26
CA ASN A 370 -8.73 -6.96 -7.49
C ASN A 370 -9.21 -8.19 -8.28
N ARG A 371 -9.39 -8.06 -9.60
CA ARG A 371 -9.73 -9.17 -10.49
C ARG A 371 -8.60 -10.22 -10.56
N THR A 372 -7.35 -9.79 -10.71
CA THR A 372 -6.20 -10.70 -10.73
C THR A 372 -6.01 -11.40 -9.38
N THR A 373 -6.17 -10.69 -8.26
CA THR A 373 -6.12 -11.32 -6.93
C THR A 373 -7.26 -12.31 -6.72
N ALA A 374 -8.47 -12.02 -7.18
CA ALA A 374 -9.60 -12.93 -7.11
C ALA A 374 -9.35 -14.20 -7.95
N ILE A 375 -8.77 -14.09 -9.15
CA ILE A 375 -8.39 -15.23 -9.99
C ILE A 375 -7.32 -16.09 -9.30
N LEU A 376 -6.31 -15.47 -8.68
CA LEU A 376 -5.26 -16.19 -7.94
C LEU A 376 -5.83 -16.94 -6.73
N ILE A 377 -6.74 -16.34 -5.99
CA ILE A 377 -7.42 -16.99 -4.86
C ILE A 377 -8.27 -18.16 -5.36
N ALA A 378 -9.03 -17.98 -6.44
CA ALA A 378 -9.82 -19.04 -7.04
C ALA A 378 -8.95 -20.22 -7.53
N ALA A 379 -7.82 -19.93 -8.17
CA ALA A 379 -6.85 -20.95 -8.60
C ALA A 379 -6.25 -21.71 -7.41
N ALA A 380 -5.88 -21.00 -6.32
CA ALA A 380 -5.38 -21.60 -5.09
C ALA A 380 -6.42 -22.51 -4.44
N LEU A 381 -7.67 -22.09 -4.35
CA LEU A 381 -8.78 -22.90 -3.83
C LEU A 381 -8.99 -24.16 -4.68
N LEU A 382 -8.96 -24.03 -6.00
CA LEU A 382 -9.08 -25.15 -6.92
C LEU A 382 -7.95 -26.16 -6.73
N LEU A 383 -6.72 -25.68 -6.53
CA LEU A 383 -5.56 -26.53 -6.25
C LEU A 383 -5.73 -27.29 -4.91
N VAL A 384 -6.24 -26.62 -3.87
CA VAL A 384 -6.56 -27.26 -2.59
C VAL A 384 -7.61 -28.35 -2.76
N ILE A 385 -8.68 -28.09 -3.53
CA ILE A 385 -9.72 -29.07 -3.84
C ILE A 385 -9.12 -30.27 -4.58
N CYS A 386 -8.29 -30.03 -5.59
CA CYS A 386 -7.60 -31.10 -6.33
C CYS A 386 -6.72 -31.97 -5.40
N CYS A 387 -5.97 -31.33 -4.47
CA CYS A 387 -5.16 -32.03 -3.49
C CYS A 387 -6.03 -32.88 -2.54
N LEU A 388 -7.18 -32.36 -2.09
CA LEU A 388 -8.12 -33.10 -1.25
C LEU A 388 -8.72 -34.30 -2.00
N VAL A 389 -9.16 -34.11 -3.24
CA VAL A 389 -9.67 -35.18 -4.07
C VAL A 389 -8.60 -36.26 -4.30
N TRP A 390 -7.37 -35.84 -4.64
CA TRP A 390 -6.25 -36.75 -4.78
C TRP A 390 -5.96 -37.52 -3.50
N ALA A 391 -5.95 -36.85 -2.35
CA ALA A 391 -5.75 -37.48 -1.05
C ALA A 391 -6.85 -38.52 -0.75
N ILE A 392 -8.11 -38.18 -1.04
CA ILE A 392 -9.24 -39.11 -0.86
C ILE A 392 -9.08 -40.34 -1.79
N VAL A 393 -8.75 -40.14 -3.06
CA VAL A 393 -8.55 -41.22 -4.00
C VAL A 393 -7.37 -42.11 -3.59
N TYR A 394 -6.24 -41.47 -3.20
CA TYR A 394 -5.07 -42.19 -2.69
C TYR A 394 -5.40 -42.99 -1.44
N TYR A 395 -6.11 -42.40 -0.49
CA TYR A 395 -6.52 -43.08 0.76
C TYR A 395 -7.45 -44.27 0.45
N ARG A 396 -8.43 -44.11 -0.43
CA ARG A 396 -9.31 -45.20 -0.87
C ARG A 396 -8.55 -46.32 -1.57
N LYS A 397 -7.57 -45.98 -2.44
CA LYS A 397 -6.71 -46.97 -3.12
C LYS A 397 -5.85 -47.76 -2.11
N LYS A 398 -5.25 -47.04 -1.14
CA LYS A 398 -4.49 -47.66 -0.04
C LYS A 398 -5.36 -48.63 0.77
N GLN A 399 -6.57 -48.25 1.11
CA GLN A 399 -7.50 -49.11 1.87
C GLN A 399 -7.89 -50.36 1.11
N ARG A 400 -8.13 -50.25 -0.20
CA ARG A 400 -8.43 -51.43 -1.06
C ARG A 400 -7.24 -52.39 -1.10
N LEU A 401 -6.03 -51.85 -1.24
CA LEU A 401 -4.81 -52.66 -1.25
C LEU A 401 -4.60 -53.40 0.08
N LEU A 402 -4.81 -52.73 1.21
CA LEU A 402 -4.69 -53.33 2.52
C LEU A 402 -5.71 -54.48 2.71
N LEU A 403 -6.95 -54.27 2.27
CA LEU A 403 -7.98 -55.34 2.32
C LEU A 403 -7.60 -56.55 1.45
N SER A 404 -7.12 -56.31 0.24
CA SER A 404 -6.70 -57.40 -0.63
C SER A 404 -5.50 -58.19 -0.08
N LEU A 405 -4.53 -57.49 0.53
CA LEU A 405 -3.41 -58.15 1.22
C LEU A 405 -3.88 -58.94 2.47
N TYR A 406 -4.81 -58.40 3.20
CA TYR A 406 -5.42 -59.13 4.34
C TYR A 406 -6.13 -60.40 3.85
N GLU A 407 -6.99 -60.30 2.85
CA GLU A 407 -7.71 -61.45 2.27
C GLU A 407 -6.75 -62.54 1.77
N LYS A 408 -5.70 -62.13 1.05
CA LYS A 408 -4.67 -63.03 0.56
C LYS A 408 -3.91 -63.72 1.70
N ASN A 409 -3.52 -62.97 2.74
CA ASN A 409 -2.83 -63.54 3.89
C ASN A 409 -3.75 -64.50 4.68
N ARG A 410 -5.01 -64.16 4.83
CA ARG A 410 -5.99 -65.04 5.47
C ARG A 410 -6.18 -66.36 4.72
N GLN A 411 -6.27 -66.31 3.39
CA GLN A 411 -6.35 -67.52 2.55
C GLN A 411 -5.08 -68.39 2.65
N LEU A 412 -3.90 -67.78 2.71
CA LEU A 412 -2.63 -68.50 2.88
C LEU A 412 -2.49 -69.13 4.28
N LEU A 413 -3.04 -68.47 5.30
CA LEU A 413 -3.03 -69.00 6.68
C LEU A 413 -4.08 -70.10 6.90
N SER A 414 -5.20 -70.07 6.19
CA SER A 414 -6.28 -71.06 6.23
C SER A 414 -6.05 -72.26 5.32
N GLY A 415 -5.25 -72.14 4.27
CA GLY A 415 -4.91 -73.18 3.32
C GLY A 415 -3.46 -73.65 3.51
N GLN A 416 -3.27 -74.85 4.01
CA GLN A 416 -1.95 -75.48 4.02
C GLN A 416 -1.43 -75.66 2.58
N LYS A 417 -0.30 -75.04 2.29
CA LYS A 417 0.77 -75.31 1.33
C LYS A 417 1.13 -74.16 0.43
N ARG A 418 2.20 -73.44 0.78
CA ARG A 418 3.31 -73.13 -0.13
C ARG A 418 4.46 -72.45 0.66
N PRO A 419 5.73 -72.73 0.38
CA PRO A 419 6.88 -72.15 1.04
C PRO A 419 7.07 -70.71 0.59
N VAL A 420 7.20 -69.79 1.55
CA VAL A 420 7.57 -68.42 1.32
C VAL A 420 9.08 -68.35 1.13
N ALA A 421 9.51 -67.91 -0.06
CA ALA A 421 10.89 -67.58 -0.31
C ALA A 421 11.30 -66.39 0.59
N THR A 422 12.20 -66.62 1.50
CA THR A 422 12.83 -65.59 2.33
C THR A 422 14.02 -65.05 1.54
N GLU A 423 13.89 -63.81 1.02
CA GLU A 423 15.06 -63.03 0.64
C GLU A 423 15.87 -62.68 1.90
N ASP A 424 17.12 -63.01 1.83
CA ASP A 424 18.15 -62.87 2.83
C ASP A 424 18.38 -61.41 3.14
N THR A 425 17.91 -60.89 4.28
CA THR A 425 18.38 -59.62 4.81
C THR A 425 19.33 -59.93 5.97
N GLY A 426 20.60 -59.79 5.67
CA GLY A 426 21.67 -59.99 6.60
C GLY A 426 21.55 -59.16 7.88
N ALA A 427 21.60 -59.84 8.94
CA ALA A 427 22.07 -59.29 10.22
C ALA A 427 22.97 -60.40 10.82
N SER A 428 24.27 -60.07 10.79
CA SER A 428 25.31 -60.77 11.44
C SER A 428 25.07 -60.86 12.95
N ASP A 429 25.01 -62.05 13.47
CA ASP A 429 25.49 -62.30 14.83
C ASP A 429 26.15 -63.69 14.91
N SER A 430 27.43 -63.56 15.17
CA SER A 430 28.37 -64.41 15.82
C SER A 430 28.33 -65.92 15.53
N ALA A 431 29.40 -66.29 14.89
CA ALA A 431 30.04 -67.57 14.84
C ALA A 431 30.01 -68.35 16.17
N GLU A 432 29.62 -69.58 16.12
CA GLU A 432 30.27 -70.59 16.94
C GLU A 432 30.39 -71.90 16.16
N ALA A 433 31.66 -72.18 15.88
CA ALA A 433 32.31 -73.47 15.69
C ALA A 433 31.66 -74.47 14.72
N ASP A 434 32.18 -74.45 13.53
CA ASP A 434 32.34 -75.60 12.67
C ASP A 434 33.38 -76.53 13.28
N ASP A 435 32.94 -77.65 13.85
CA ASP A 435 33.81 -78.75 14.15
C ASP A 435 33.61 -79.82 13.05
N GLY A 436 34.57 -79.78 12.11
CA GLY A 436 34.62 -80.71 11.02
C GLY A 436 34.76 -82.18 11.46
N ASN A 437 33.73 -82.93 11.21
CA ASN A 437 33.91 -84.36 11.02
C ASN A 437 32.82 -84.88 10.05
N GLY A 438 33.25 -85.16 8.83
CA GLY A 438 32.44 -85.80 7.79
C GLY A 438 32.14 -87.25 8.15
N ALA A 439 31.11 -87.46 8.96
CA ALA A 439 30.46 -88.74 9.10
C ALA A 439 28.99 -88.59 8.65
N GLU A 440 28.56 -89.39 7.72
CA GLU A 440 27.13 -89.56 7.32
C GLU A 440 26.31 -89.68 8.62
N ARG A 441 25.55 -88.65 8.94
CA ARG A 441 24.65 -88.69 10.06
C ARG A 441 23.45 -89.56 9.73
N PRO A 442 23.09 -90.55 10.56
CA PRO A 442 21.96 -91.41 10.31
C PRO A 442 20.67 -90.64 10.14
N ASP A 443 19.76 -91.13 9.30
CA ASP A 443 18.44 -90.49 9.09
C ASP A 443 17.73 -90.19 10.44
N PRO A 444 17.09 -89.01 10.58
CA PRO A 444 16.44 -88.66 11.82
C PRO A 444 15.40 -89.70 12.22
N ASN A 445 15.44 -90.12 13.47
CA ASN A 445 14.49 -91.08 14.01
C ASN A 445 13.04 -90.57 13.82
N PRO A 446 12.14 -91.30 13.14
CA PRO A 446 10.75 -90.87 12.90
C PRO A 446 10.01 -90.50 14.17
N VAL A 447 10.31 -91.13 15.32
CA VAL A 447 9.72 -90.81 16.60
C VAL A 447 10.20 -89.47 17.14
N LEU A 448 11.46 -89.13 16.94
CA LEU A 448 11.97 -87.81 17.27
C LEU A 448 11.35 -86.71 16.41
N VAL A 449 11.26 -86.93 15.10
CA VAL A 449 10.61 -86.01 14.17
C VAL A 449 9.14 -85.74 14.52
N SER A 450 8.40 -86.83 14.92
CA SER A 450 7.01 -86.71 15.35
C SER A 450 6.90 -85.85 16.62
N LYS A 451 7.74 -86.07 17.64
CA LYS A 451 7.77 -85.27 18.88
C LYS A 451 8.16 -83.81 18.60
N ILE A 452 9.14 -83.58 17.75
CA ILE A 452 9.51 -82.22 17.35
C ILE A 452 8.34 -81.51 16.67
N ARG A 453 7.63 -82.22 15.79
CA ARG A 453 6.47 -81.65 15.07
C ARG A 453 5.32 -81.34 16.04
N GLU A 454 5.04 -82.22 16.99
CA GLU A 454 4.03 -82.03 18.01
C GLU A 454 4.33 -80.77 18.87
N VAL A 455 5.56 -80.64 19.37
CA VAL A 455 5.95 -79.44 20.14
C VAL A 455 5.92 -78.15 19.31
N LEU A 456 6.46 -78.16 18.10
CA LEU A 456 6.56 -76.95 17.31
C LEU A 456 5.24 -76.52 16.68
N LEU A 457 4.32 -77.47 16.36
CA LEU A 457 3.09 -77.16 15.62
C LEU A 457 1.81 -77.21 16.50
N GLU A 458 1.82 -77.96 17.60
CA GLU A 458 0.62 -78.21 18.38
C GLU A 458 0.71 -77.70 19.83
N SER A 459 1.90 -77.64 20.42
CA SER A 459 2.08 -77.18 21.78
C SER A 459 2.08 -75.64 21.92
N ASP A 460 1.55 -75.17 23.05
CA ASP A 460 1.56 -73.74 23.44
C ASP A 460 2.91 -73.26 24.00
N GLU A 461 3.83 -74.17 24.31
CA GLU A 461 5.19 -73.86 24.79
C GLU A 461 5.93 -72.91 23.83
N VAL A 462 5.64 -72.93 22.54
CA VAL A 462 6.20 -72.05 21.53
C VAL A 462 5.86 -70.59 21.78
N PHE A 463 4.80 -70.30 22.47
CA PHE A 463 4.36 -68.93 22.81
C PHE A 463 5.00 -68.38 24.07
N ASP A 464 5.80 -69.18 24.80
CA ASP A 464 6.66 -68.66 25.84
C ASP A 464 7.75 -67.74 25.20
N PRO A 465 7.91 -66.49 25.59
CA PRO A 465 8.93 -65.60 25.07
C PRO A 465 10.37 -66.14 25.20
N ASP A 466 10.60 -67.02 26.17
CA ASP A 466 11.90 -67.61 26.46
C ASP A 466 12.07 -68.98 25.81
N PHE A 467 11.13 -69.44 24.99
CA PHE A 467 11.25 -70.69 24.25
C PHE A 467 12.40 -70.67 23.25
N GLN A 468 13.43 -71.48 23.55
CA GLN A 468 14.65 -71.61 22.75
C GLN A 468 14.89 -73.10 22.37
N MET A 469 15.87 -73.30 21.51
CA MET A 469 16.27 -74.63 21.05
C MET A 469 16.63 -75.58 22.19
N SER A 470 17.27 -75.07 23.27
CA SER A 470 17.56 -75.87 24.46
C SER A 470 16.29 -76.44 25.10
N ARG A 471 15.26 -75.61 25.23
CA ARG A 471 13.97 -76.05 25.79
C ARG A 471 13.29 -77.12 24.93
N LEU A 472 13.38 -76.96 23.59
CA LEU A 472 12.86 -77.97 22.67
C LEU A 472 13.64 -79.30 22.83
N CYS A 473 14.96 -79.26 22.95
CA CYS A 473 15.80 -80.44 23.21
C CYS A 473 15.40 -81.17 24.48
N ASP A 474 15.13 -80.44 25.56
CA ASP A 474 14.64 -81.01 26.84
C ASP A 474 13.28 -81.69 26.67
N LEU A 475 12.32 -81.05 25.98
CA LEU A 475 10.97 -81.58 25.78
C LEU A 475 10.97 -82.85 24.92
N VAL A 476 11.84 -82.97 23.92
CA VAL A 476 11.94 -84.12 23.05
C VAL A 476 12.94 -85.17 23.52
N SER A 477 13.64 -84.89 24.68
CA SER A 477 14.66 -85.74 25.31
C SER A 477 15.77 -86.10 24.30
N SER A 478 16.31 -85.10 23.59
CA SER A 478 17.36 -85.30 22.58
C SER A 478 18.35 -84.13 22.57
N ASN A 479 19.53 -84.32 21.99
CA ASN A 479 20.52 -83.26 21.98
C ASN A 479 20.34 -82.29 20.80
N TYR A 480 20.99 -81.14 20.93
CA TYR A 480 20.92 -80.02 19.94
C TYR A 480 21.19 -80.46 18.50
N THR A 481 22.24 -81.25 18.31
CA THR A 481 22.69 -81.67 16.97
C THR A 481 21.64 -82.53 16.26
N TYR A 482 21.05 -83.49 16.93
CA TYR A 482 20.01 -84.34 16.36
C TYR A 482 18.69 -83.60 16.11
N VAL A 483 18.28 -82.73 17.05
CA VAL A 483 17.10 -81.91 16.91
C VAL A 483 17.24 -80.90 15.77
N SER A 484 18.37 -80.22 15.71
CA SER A 484 18.62 -79.23 14.63
C SER A 484 18.66 -79.93 13.26
N HIS A 485 19.35 -81.08 13.14
CA HIS A 485 19.41 -81.86 11.91
C HIS A 485 18.01 -82.33 11.50
N ALA A 486 17.21 -82.87 12.39
CA ALA A 486 15.86 -83.32 12.14
C ALA A 486 14.94 -82.18 11.64
N ILE A 487 15.03 -81.01 12.28
CA ILE A 487 14.27 -79.80 11.89
C ILE A 487 14.64 -79.38 10.46
N ASN A 488 15.94 -79.23 10.20
CA ASN A 488 16.39 -78.74 8.88
C ASN A 488 16.08 -79.75 7.76
N LYS A 489 16.29 -81.06 8.00
CA LYS A 489 16.08 -82.10 6.97
C LYS A 489 14.59 -82.40 6.74
N GLU A 490 13.81 -82.55 7.77
CA GLU A 490 12.42 -83.03 7.65
C GLU A 490 11.39 -81.90 7.56
N LEU A 491 11.67 -80.71 8.15
CA LEU A 491 10.78 -79.59 8.12
C LEU A 491 11.23 -78.52 7.09
N GLY A 492 12.43 -78.69 6.52
CA GLY A 492 12.94 -77.80 5.46
C GLY A 492 13.17 -76.34 5.87
N LYS A 493 13.20 -76.05 7.15
CA LYS A 493 13.36 -74.70 7.72
C LYS A 493 14.19 -74.79 9.01
N ASN A 494 14.80 -73.68 9.39
CA ASN A 494 15.49 -73.59 10.67
C ASN A 494 14.51 -73.39 11.84
N PHE A 495 14.89 -73.70 13.08
CA PHE A 495 14.11 -73.59 14.28
C PHE A 495 13.50 -72.18 14.46
N LYS A 496 14.32 -71.15 14.30
CA LYS A 496 13.91 -69.74 14.46
C LYS A 496 12.79 -69.37 13.49
N THR A 497 12.86 -69.78 12.27
CA THR A 497 11.83 -69.56 11.26
C THR A 497 10.53 -70.27 11.61
N LEU A 498 10.54 -71.51 12.04
CA LEU A 498 9.35 -72.28 12.43
C LEU A 498 8.65 -71.68 13.64
N VAL A 499 9.41 -71.34 14.66
CA VAL A 499 8.88 -70.63 15.86
C VAL A 499 8.29 -69.29 15.49
N THR A 500 8.98 -68.50 14.63
CA THR A 500 8.49 -67.19 14.19
C THR A 500 7.19 -67.33 13.40
N GLU A 501 7.12 -68.24 12.45
CA GLU A 501 5.91 -68.47 11.66
C GLU A 501 4.73 -68.90 12.52
N ARG A 502 4.97 -69.74 13.54
CA ARG A 502 3.93 -70.22 14.47
C ARG A 502 3.42 -69.04 15.34
N ARG A 503 4.34 -68.23 15.87
CA ARG A 503 4.01 -67.04 16.66
C ARG A 503 3.23 -66.01 15.84
N ILE A 504 3.64 -65.76 14.57
CA ILE A 504 2.93 -64.82 13.70
C ILE A 504 1.53 -65.36 13.31
N ARG A 505 1.39 -66.68 13.13
CA ARG A 505 0.09 -67.29 12.85
C ARG A 505 -0.87 -67.14 14.06
N GLU A 506 -0.36 -67.29 15.26
CA GLU A 506 -1.13 -67.06 16.49
C GLU A 506 -1.49 -65.57 16.62
N ALA A 507 -0.55 -64.65 16.34
CA ALA A 507 -0.86 -63.23 16.34
C ALA A 507 -1.95 -62.87 15.32
N CYS A 508 -1.93 -63.43 14.14
CA CYS A 508 -3.01 -63.25 13.15
C CYS A 508 -4.35 -63.78 13.67
N ARG A 509 -4.36 -64.98 14.30
CA ARG A 509 -5.56 -65.57 14.89
C ARG A 509 -6.16 -64.65 15.98
N LEU A 510 -5.31 -64.12 16.87
CA LEU A 510 -5.74 -63.18 17.91
C LEU A 510 -6.25 -61.85 17.31
N LEU A 511 -5.67 -61.37 16.25
CA LEU A 511 -6.11 -60.16 15.53
C LEU A 511 -7.39 -60.36 14.71
N ASP A 512 -7.67 -61.59 14.26
CA ASP A 512 -8.88 -61.97 13.52
C ASP A 512 -10.08 -62.20 14.45
N ASP A 513 -9.85 -62.53 15.74
CA ASP A 513 -10.92 -62.67 16.71
C ASP A 513 -11.37 -61.27 17.20
N GLU A 514 -12.58 -60.89 16.86
CA GLU A 514 -13.13 -59.55 17.14
C GLU A 514 -13.14 -59.19 18.62
N LYS A 515 -13.38 -60.20 19.47
CA LYS A 515 -13.41 -59.98 20.94
C LYS A 515 -11.99 -59.73 21.49
N THR A 516 -11.06 -60.60 21.16
CA THR A 516 -9.67 -60.58 21.64
C THR A 516 -8.87 -59.45 20.96
N GLY A 517 -9.04 -59.28 19.66
CA GLY A 517 -8.35 -58.25 18.86
C GLY A 517 -8.69 -56.83 19.27
N ASN A 518 -9.91 -56.57 19.71
CA ASN A 518 -10.35 -55.28 20.24
C ASN A 518 -10.03 -55.07 21.75
N ALA A 519 -9.96 -56.12 22.52
CA ALA A 519 -9.71 -56.06 23.97
C ALA A 519 -8.22 -55.90 24.30
N LEU A 520 -7.32 -56.40 23.45
CA LEU A 520 -5.89 -56.40 23.71
C LEU A 520 -5.16 -55.26 22.99
N THR A 521 -4.16 -54.72 23.67
CA THR A 521 -3.20 -53.80 23.03
C THR A 521 -2.29 -54.56 22.07
N MET A 522 -1.65 -53.87 21.12
CA MET A 522 -0.66 -54.49 20.21
C MET A 522 0.50 -55.12 20.96
N GLU A 523 0.86 -54.59 22.13
CA GLU A 523 1.85 -55.19 23.00
C GLU A 523 1.31 -56.47 23.66
N GLY A 524 0.05 -56.47 24.10
CA GLY A 524 -0.61 -57.64 24.65
C GLY A 524 -0.69 -58.80 23.66
N ILE A 525 -1.10 -58.53 22.42
CA ILE A 525 -1.12 -59.51 21.34
C ILE A 525 0.28 -60.07 21.06
N GLY A 526 1.31 -59.16 20.97
CA GLY A 526 2.69 -59.58 20.80
C GLY A 526 3.18 -60.49 21.89
N ARG A 527 2.89 -60.18 23.15
CA ARG A 527 3.26 -61.03 24.33
C ARG A 527 2.54 -62.37 24.32
N GLN A 528 1.25 -62.40 24.08
CA GLN A 528 0.50 -63.68 23.98
C GLN A 528 0.97 -64.53 22.82
N SER A 529 1.50 -63.93 21.76
CA SER A 529 2.07 -64.66 20.64
C SER A 529 3.56 -65.01 20.82
N GLY A 530 4.14 -64.77 22.03
CA GLY A 530 5.49 -65.16 22.37
C GLY A 530 6.59 -64.17 22.04
N PHE A 531 6.27 -62.89 21.77
CA PHE A 531 7.28 -61.87 21.50
C PHE A 531 7.63 -61.06 22.75
N LYS A 532 8.92 -60.86 23.04
CA LYS A 532 9.43 -60.11 24.21
C LYS A 532 9.16 -58.60 24.17
N SER A 533 9.10 -58.01 22.96
CA SER A 533 8.88 -56.57 22.80
C SER A 533 7.95 -56.24 21.66
N ARG A 534 7.19 -55.15 21.83
CA ARG A 534 6.32 -54.60 20.79
C ARG A 534 7.08 -54.24 19.49
N VAL A 535 8.30 -53.74 19.62
CA VAL A 535 9.12 -53.34 18.46
C VAL A 535 9.48 -54.55 17.60
N THR A 536 9.99 -55.62 18.28
CA THR A 536 10.32 -56.90 17.59
C THR A 536 9.09 -57.52 16.95
N PHE A 537 7.97 -57.58 17.68
CA PHE A 537 6.70 -58.07 17.17
C PHE A 537 6.29 -57.32 15.89
N THR A 538 6.22 -55.98 15.93
CA THR A 538 5.78 -55.15 14.79
C THR A 538 6.68 -55.36 13.56
N ARG A 539 8.00 -55.40 13.78
CA ARG A 539 8.98 -55.60 12.68
C ARG A 539 8.85 -56.97 12.04
N VAL A 540 8.79 -58.02 12.89
CA VAL A 540 8.72 -59.40 12.39
C VAL A 540 7.36 -59.68 11.75
N PHE A 541 6.27 -59.22 12.33
CA PHE A 541 4.93 -59.33 11.76
C PHE A 541 4.86 -58.68 10.37
N LYS A 542 5.39 -57.42 10.24
CA LYS A 542 5.40 -56.74 8.95
C LYS A 542 6.26 -57.44 7.93
N ALA A 543 7.38 -58.03 8.33
CA ALA A 543 8.27 -58.77 7.41
C ALA A 543 7.59 -60.04 6.88
N VAL A 544 6.82 -60.75 7.69
CA VAL A 544 6.14 -62.01 7.34
C VAL A 544 4.81 -61.77 6.64
N VAL A 545 3.99 -60.84 7.14
CA VAL A 545 2.60 -60.59 6.67
C VAL A 545 2.55 -59.49 5.62
N GLY A 546 3.59 -58.64 5.52
CA GLY A 546 3.67 -57.52 4.57
C GLY A 546 3.04 -56.21 5.04
N ILE A 547 2.22 -56.24 6.11
CA ILE A 547 1.57 -55.08 6.70
C ILE A 547 1.78 -55.09 8.24
N THR A 548 1.65 -53.93 8.85
CA THR A 548 1.81 -53.84 10.32
C THR A 548 0.65 -54.53 11.09
N PRO A 549 0.86 -54.97 12.36
CA PRO A 549 -0.22 -55.56 13.14
C PRO A 549 -1.44 -54.66 13.30
N SER A 550 -1.23 -53.36 13.37
CA SER A 550 -2.33 -52.36 13.45
C SER A 550 -3.13 -52.30 12.14
N GLU A 551 -2.43 -52.24 10.99
CA GLU A 551 -3.06 -52.25 9.66
C GLU A 551 -3.81 -53.55 9.41
N TYR A 552 -3.26 -54.69 9.89
CA TYR A 552 -3.91 -56.00 9.80
C TYR A 552 -5.21 -56.01 10.63
N ARG A 553 -5.18 -55.56 11.87
CA ARG A 553 -6.38 -55.46 12.75
C ARG A 553 -7.46 -54.59 12.10
N ASP A 554 -7.07 -53.40 11.61
CA ASP A 554 -8.02 -52.47 10.98
C ASP A 554 -8.64 -53.10 9.70
N ALA A 555 -7.88 -53.91 8.97
CA ALA A 555 -8.37 -54.64 7.81
C ALA A 555 -9.29 -55.83 8.23
N ALA A 556 -8.96 -56.53 9.33
CA ALA A 556 -9.80 -57.58 9.88
C ALA A 556 -11.18 -57.06 10.31
N ILE A 557 -11.21 -55.94 11.02
CA ILE A 557 -12.46 -55.27 11.45
C ILE A 557 -13.30 -54.84 10.25
N LYS A 558 -12.67 -54.26 9.25
CA LYS A 558 -13.38 -53.86 8.00
C LYS A 558 -13.92 -55.05 7.21
N TYR A 559 -13.14 -56.11 7.14
CA TYR A 559 -13.55 -57.32 6.46
C TYR A 559 -14.74 -58.00 7.17
N SER A 560 -14.70 -58.12 8.51
CA SER A 560 -15.78 -58.64 9.35
C SER A 560 -17.08 -57.84 9.15
N ARG A 561 -16.99 -56.51 9.19
CA ARG A 561 -18.14 -55.60 8.94
C ARG A 561 -18.70 -55.74 7.51
N LYS A 562 -17.83 -55.88 6.49
CA LYS A 562 -18.26 -56.07 5.12
C LYS A 562 -19.00 -57.40 4.96
N LYS A 563 -18.46 -58.45 5.53
CA LYS A 563 -19.07 -59.79 5.48
C LYS A 563 -20.43 -59.82 6.19
N SER A 564 -20.54 -59.21 7.38
CA SER A 564 -21.82 -59.12 8.09
C SER A 564 -22.85 -58.27 7.31
N ALA A 565 -22.42 -57.25 6.57
CA ALA A 565 -23.31 -56.45 5.75
C ALA A 565 -23.80 -57.24 4.51
N GLU A 566 -22.92 -58.05 3.87
CA GLU A 566 -23.27 -58.88 2.74
C GLU A 566 -24.21 -60.03 3.17
N GLU A 567 -24.00 -60.65 4.35
CA GLU A 567 -24.89 -61.66 4.91
C GLU A 567 -26.28 -61.09 5.24
N ASN A 568 -26.35 -59.89 5.80
CA ASN A 568 -27.63 -59.22 6.08
C ASN A 568 -28.38 -58.78 4.80
N GLN A 569 -27.67 -58.50 3.67
CA GLN A 569 -28.30 -58.20 2.37
C GLN A 569 -28.80 -59.44 1.64
N SER A 570 -28.28 -60.63 1.98
CA SER A 570 -28.72 -61.88 1.36
C SER A 570 -29.92 -62.53 2.08
N ILE A 571 -30.33 -62.00 3.23
CA ILE A 571 -31.46 -62.45 4.06
C ILE A 571 -32.73 -61.60 3.83
N ASN A 572 -32.60 -60.40 3.20
CA ASN A 572 -33.71 -59.58 2.80
C ASN A 572 -33.93 -59.68 1.26
#